data_268e502942c6958ecb87c7d14ae92e7b
#
_entry.id   268e502942c6958ecb87c7d14ae92e7b
#
_cell.length_a   1.000
_cell.length_b   1.000
_cell.length_c   1.000
_cell.angle_alpha   90.00
_cell.angle_beta   90.00
_cell.angle_gamma   90.00
#
_symmetry.space_group_name_H-M   'P 1'
#
loop_
_entity.id
_entity.type
_entity.pdbx_description
1 polymer ?
#
loop_
_entity_poly.entity_id
_entity_poly.type
_entity_poly.pdbx_seq_one_letter_code
_entity_poly.pdbx_strand_id
1 'polypeptide(L)'
;MLEWRPYRRECAGGHVVLQLSTISSGVVPQTQQPSSHGSRPRILSISFSPLTSDARVLRQIAVLAEFGDVTTLGFGPAPASVSKHVEVPGDLASLPQTVTGVARLAVRAHRSVEMAAPAIARARAALAHQRFDLVVANDARALPLAFEAAHGAPVWADLHEWAPEEQSHILSWRLLVAPLMTALCRRYLPQCAAVTTVSPLIAGLYSERFGVETGVVRNARPFEDLAPSPLVEGRVRLVHSGVAVPERCIETLIDATLALDERFTLDLFLVFGDDDKYRRDLVQRAQGSERITFHAPVAPHDLPATLNAYDLGVYLLKPTTTNHRFMLPNKFFDFVQSRIGVVFGHAVEIDHLIAEHGLGLTVSGFESDDLVAALSSLTAEQVAGFKSSSNIAAGALSSEVDAETQREVLRRLLSRT
;
A
#
# COMPACT_ATOMS: atom_id res chain seq x y z
N MET A 1 16.38 16.87 22.65
CA MET A 1 15.01 16.35 22.50
C MET A 1 14.72 16.36 21.02
N LEU A 2 14.71 15.20 20.36
CA LEU A 2 14.36 15.08 18.95
C LEU A 2 12.87 14.82 18.90
N GLU A 3 12.08 15.83 18.53
CA GLU A 3 10.65 15.70 18.29
C GLU A 3 10.43 14.91 16.99
N TRP A 4 9.93 13.71 17.12
CA TRP A 4 9.37 12.93 16.04
C TRP A 4 7.86 13.17 16.03
N ARG A 5 7.34 14.00 15.09
CA ARG A 5 5.90 14.23 14.92
C ARG A 5 5.32 13.20 13.95
N PRO A 6 4.25 12.50 14.34
CA PRO A 6 3.51 11.68 13.38
C PRO A 6 2.78 12.60 12.40
N TYR A 7 2.76 12.19 11.12
CA TYR A 7 2.04 12.84 10.05
C TYR A 7 0.54 12.87 10.36
N ARG A 8 -0.03 14.03 10.71
CA ARG A 8 -1.48 14.21 10.87
C ARG A 8 -2.10 14.54 9.52
N ARG A 9 -3.06 13.74 9.09
CA ARG A 9 -4.04 14.13 8.06
C ARG A 9 -5.29 14.65 8.77
N GLU A 10 -5.61 15.91 8.63
CA GLU A 10 -6.93 16.44 8.88
C GLU A 10 -7.74 16.38 7.59
N CYS A 11 -8.83 15.61 7.58
CA CYS A 11 -9.81 15.63 6.51
C CYS A 11 -10.90 16.64 6.87
N ALA A 12 -11.02 17.70 6.09
CA ALA A 12 -12.15 18.63 6.15
C ALA A 12 -13.45 17.91 5.72
N GLY A 13 -14.43 17.88 6.61
CA GLY A 13 -15.75 17.26 6.38
C GLY A 13 -16.64 18.08 5.46
N GLY A 14 -17.18 17.44 4.44
CA GLY A 14 -18.34 17.92 3.68
C GLY A 14 -19.41 16.83 3.66
N HIS A 15 -20.51 17.04 4.39
CA HIS A 15 -21.67 16.15 4.35
C HIS A 15 -22.45 16.36 3.05
N VAL A 16 -22.55 15.30 2.25
CA VAL A 16 -23.55 15.21 1.17
C VAL A 16 -24.53 14.08 1.52
N VAL A 17 -25.78 14.45 1.74
CA VAL A 17 -26.91 13.53 1.95
C VAL A 17 -27.41 13.09 0.58
N LEU A 18 -27.32 11.82 0.25
CA LEU A 18 -27.95 11.24 -0.94
C LEU A 18 -29.19 10.44 -0.55
N GLN A 19 -30.32 10.84 -1.12
CA GLN A 19 -31.60 10.15 -1.02
C GLN A 19 -31.57 8.86 -1.87
N LEU A 20 -31.93 7.75 -1.26
CA LEU A 20 -32.15 6.46 -1.92
C LEU A 20 -33.56 6.41 -2.49
N SER A 21 -33.69 6.22 -3.80
CA SER A 21 -34.92 5.82 -4.47
C SER A 21 -35.04 4.30 -4.54
N THR A 22 -36.18 3.80 -4.08
CA THR A 22 -36.59 2.39 -4.07
C THR A 22 -36.80 1.85 -5.48
N ILE A 23 -36.21 0.66 -5.76
CA ILE A 23 -36.55 -0.16 -6.92
C ILE A 23 -37.05 -1.52 -6.43
N SER A 24 -38.15 -1.92 -7.08
CA SER A 24 -39.05 -3.04 -6.86
C SER A 24 -38.41 -4.43 -6.94
N SER A 25 -38.99 -5.32 -6.14
CA SER A 25 -38.73 -6.73 -5.96
C SER A 25 -38.87 -7.61 -7.22
N GLY A 26 -37.78 -8.32 -7.53
CA GLY A 26 -37.81 -9.52 -8.39
C GLY A 26 -37.48 -10.76 -7.57
N VAL A 27 -38.34 -11.79 -7.60
CA VAL A 27 -38.23 -13.05 -6.88
C VAL A 27 -37.10 -13.89 -7.47
N VAL A 28 -36.06 -14.21 -6.66
CA VAL A 28 -35.00 -15.16 -6.99
C VAL A 28 -35.29 -16.49 -6.25
N PRO A 29 -35.13 -17.68 -6.86
CA PRO A 29 -35.40 -18.97 -6.24
C PRO A 29 -34.45 -19.23 -5.07
N GLN A 30 -34.99 -19.68 -3.95
CA GLN A 30 -34.25 -20.13 -2.78
C GLN A 30 -33.47 -21.41 -3.09
N THR A 31 -32.16 -21.31 -3.16
CA THR A 31 -31.28 -22.46 -2.98
C THR A 31 -31.20 -22.82 -1.49
N GLN A 32 -31.53 -24.03 -1.15
CA GLN A 32 -31.48 -24.59 0.20
C GLN A 32 -30.08 -24.45 0.80
N GLN A 33 -29.98 -23.70 1.89
CA GLN A 33 -28.77 -23.65 2.74
C GLN A 33 -28.65 -24.99 3.50
N PRO A 34 -27.43 -25.56 3.61
CA PRO A 34 -27.20 -26.66 4.55
C PRO A 34 -27.22 -26.12 5.98
N SER A 35 -28.15 -26.57 6.78
CA SER A 35 -28.26 -26.28 8.20
C SER A 35 -27.17 -27.00 8.99
N SER A 36 -26.09 -26.31 9.34
CA SER A 36 -25.25 -26.64 10.49
C SER A 36 -25.01 -25.37 11.30
N HIS A 37 -25.56 -25.30 12.51
CA HIS A 37 -25.37 -24.20 13.47
C HIS A 37 -23.99 -24.30 14.13
N GLY A 38 -22.92 -24.06 13.36
CA GLY A 38 -21.63 -23.70 13.89
C GLY A 38 -21.56 -22.15 13.93
N SER A 39 -21.17 -21.58 15.07
CA SER A 39 -20.88 -20.14 15.13
C SER A 39 -19.82 -19.80 14.09
N ARG A 40 -19.99 -18.69 13.37
CA ARG A 40 -18.96 -18.21 12.42
C ARG A 40 -17.62 -18.03 13.13
N PRO A 41 -16.48 -18.37 12.48
CA PRO A 41 -15.14 -18.14 13.04
C PRO A 41 -14.97 -16.68 13.48
N ARG A 42 -14.37 -16.48 14.63
CA ARG A 42 -14.04 -15.15 15.17
C ARG A 42 -12.63 -14.78 14.75
N ILE A 43 -12.48 -13.76 13.92
CA ILE A 43 -11.21 -13.34 13.33
C ILE A 43 -10.81 -11.98 13.91
N LEU A 44 -9.56 -11.87 14.38
CA LEU A 44 -8.98 -10.60 14.80
C LEU A 44 -7.98 -10.11 13.73
N SER A 45 -8.14 -8.88 13.23
CA SER A 45 -7.16 -8.20 12.39
C SER A 45 -6.53 -7.04 13.17
N ILE A 46 -5.21 -7.10 13.38
CA ILE A 46 -4.43 -6.09 14.11
C ILE A 46 -3.60 -5.30 13.12
N SER A 47 -3.75 -3.96 13.10
CA SER A 47 -2.85 -3.07 12.37
C SER A 47 -2.61 -1.80 13.17
N PHE A 48 -1.36 -1.39 13.35
CA PHE A 48 -1.00 -0.10 13.94
C PHE A 48 -0.93 1.00 12.86
N SER A 49 -1.99 1.08 12.03
CA SER A 49 -2.23 2.11 11.01
C SER A 49 -3.60 2.75 11.20
N PRO A 50 -3.85 3.95 10.63
CA PRO A 50 -5.19 4.52 10.52
C PRO A 50 -6.05 3.69 9.57
N LEU A 51 -6.87 2.77 10.10
CA LEU A 51 -7.59 1.76 9.31
C LEU A 51 -8.51 2.35 8.23
N THR A 52 -9.11 3.51 8.48
CA THR A 52 -10.02 4.16 7.50
C THR A 52 -9.33 4.64 6.23
N SER A 53 -7.99 4.73 6.23
CA SER A 53 -7.18 5.15 5.08
C SER A 53 -6.19 4.09 4.61
N ASP A 54 -6.14 2.93 5.27
CA ASP A 54 -5.26 1.83 4.90
C ASP A 54 -5.98 0.91 3.89
N ALA A 55 -5.85 1.22 2.61
CA ALA A 55 -6.55 0.52 1.55
C ALA A 55 -6.20 -0.99 1.48
N ARG A 56 -4.96 -1.38 1.84
CA ARG A 56 -4.55 -2.79 1.88
C ARG A 56 -5.30 -3.54 2.97
N VAL A 57 -5.26 -3.01 4.19
CA VAL A 57 -5.93 -3.62 5.33
C VAL A 57 -7.45 -3.65 5.14
N LEU A 58 -8.03 -2.62 4.54
CA LEU A 58 -9.48 -2.59 4.21
C LEU A 58 -9.86 -3.70 3.22
N ARG A 59 -9.07 -3.93 2.17
CA ARG A 59 -9.31 -5.05 1.24
C ARG A 59 -9.16 -6.40 1.93
N GLN A 60 -8.14 -6.57 2.77
CA GLN A 60 -7.97 -7.79 3.57
C GLN A 60 -9.18 -8.03 4.49
N ILE A 61 -9.65 -7.00 5.21
CA ILE A 61 -10.83 -7.09 6.08
C ILE A 61 -12.07 -7.55 5.29
N ALA A 62 -12.26 -7.06 4.07
CA ALA A 62 -13.38 -7.49 3.21
C ALA A 62 -13.32 -8.99 2.92
N VAL A 63 -12.13 -9.53 2.61
CA VAL A 63 -11.94 -10.97 2.39
C VAL A 63 -12.12 -11.76 3.70
N LEU A 64 -11.59 -11.27 4.83
CA LEU A 64 -11.79 -11.91 6.13
C LEU A 64 -13.27 -12.04 6.51
N ALA A 65 -14.07 -11.01 6.19
CA ALA A 65 -15.51 -10.99 6.48
C ALA A 65 -16.33 -12.03 5.70
N GLU A 66 -15.80 -12.55 4.59
CA GLU A 66 -16.41 -13.70 3.88
C GLU A 66 -16.37 -14.98 4.74
N PHE A 67 -15.34 -15.13 5.57
CA PHE A 67 -15.03 -16.35 6.32
C PHE A 67 -15.45 -16.31 7.79
N GLY A 68 -15.62 -15.15 8.39
CA GLY A 68 -15.92 -15.06 9.82
C GLY A 68 -16.39 -13.68 10.29
N ASP A 69 -16.59 -13.60 11.61
CA ASP A 69 -16.91 -12.35 12.30
C ASP A 69 -15.61 -11.61 12.62
N VAL A 70 -15.37 -10.51 11.91
CA VAL A 70 -14.11 -9.76 12.02
C VAL A 70 -14.21 -8.73 13.14
N THR A 71 -13.25 -8.80 14.06
CA THR A 71 -12.90 -7.72 14.98
C THR A 71 -11.62 -7.07 14.48
N THR A 72 -11.61 -5.76 14.34
CA THR A 72 -10.40 -5.01 13.98
C THR A 72 -9.81 -4.30 15.18
N LEU A 73 -8.49 -4.11 15.15
CA LEU A 73 -7.75 -3.26 16.09
C LEU A 73 -6.82 -2.35 15.31
N GLY A 74 -6.90 -1.04 15.54
CA GLY A 74 -6.06 -0.06 14.86
C GLY A 74 -6.26 1.36 15.36
N PHE A 75 -5.55 2.32 14.75
CA PHE A 75 -5.67 3.72 15.09
C PHE A 75 -6.94 4.35 14.49
N GLY A 76 -7.56 5.24 15.30
CA GLY A 76 -8.72 6.01 14.90
C GLY A 76 -10.02 5.20 14.82
N PRO A 77 -11.07 5.76 14.20
CA PRO A 77 -12.41 5.20 14.22
C PRO A 77 -12.55 3.90 13.45
N ALA A 78 -13.64 3.17 13.72
CA ALA A 78 -13.97 1.94 13.01
C ALA A 78 -14.14 2.16 11.51
N PRO A 79 -13.61 1.27 10.65
CA PRO A 79 -13.99 1.23 9.24
C PRO A 79 -15.50 0.96 9.08
N ALA A 80 -16.13 1.56 8.06
CA ALA A 80 -17.58 1.45 7.86
C ALA A 80 -18.09 0.01 7.67
N SER A 81 -17.24 -0.89 7.18
CA SER A 81 -17.56 -2.30 6.92
C SER A 81 -17.41 -3.23 8.14
N VAL A 82 -17.04 -2.71 9.32
CA VAL A 82 -16.70 -3.51 10.50
C VAL A 82 -17.64 -3.26 11.65
N SER A 83 -18.22 -4.31 12.20
CA SER A 83 -19.15 -4.24 13.34
C SER A 83 -18.45 -4.16 14.71
N LYS A 84 -17.22 -4.67 14.80
CA LYS A 84 -16.43 -4.68 16.06
C LYS A 84 -15.05 -4.08 15.79
N HIS A 85 -14.72 -3.03 16.52
CA HIS A 85 -13.45 -2.34 16.43
C HIS A 85 -12.90 -2.02 17.82
N VAL A 86 -11.61 -2.27 17.99
CA VAL A 86 -10.84 -1.83 19.16
C VAL A 86 -10.02 -0.62 18.74
N GLU A 87 -10.53 0.56 19.09
CA GLU A 87 -9.83 1.80 18.79
C GLU A 87 -8.62 1.98 19.70
N VAL A 88 -7.48 2.25 19.07
CA VAL A 88 -6.27 2.72 19.73
C VAL A 88 -6.14 4.22 19.41
N PRO A 89 -6.06 5.10 20.44
CA PRO A 89 -5.85 6.53 20.21
C PRO A 89 -4.62 6.81 19.35
N GLY A 90 -4.78 7.67 18.33
CA GLY A 90 -3.74 7.93 17.33
C GLY A 90 -2.52 8.70 17.87
N ASP A 91 -2.60 9.25 19.07
CA ASP A 91 -1.49 9.89 19.79
C ASP A 91 -0.60 8.90 20.54
N LEU A 92 -1.04 7.63 20.68
CA LEU A 92 -0.25 6.61 21.34
C LEU A 92 0.78 6.00 20.38
N ALA A 93 2.05 6.01 20.82
CA ALA A 93 3.13 5.40 20.02
C ALA A 93 3.03 3.88 19.98
N SER A 94 3.18 3.30 18.77
CA SER A 94 3.30 1.84 18.56
C SER A 94 4.71 1.29 18.78
N LEU A 95 5.69 2.16 19.01
CA LEU A 95 7.07 1.83 19.34
C LEU A 95 7.41 2.31 20.77
N PRO A 96 8.39 1.69 21.46
CA PRO A 96 8.75 2.04 22.82
C PRO A 96 9.61 3.33 22.86
N GLN A 97 8.98 4.48 22.67
CA GLN A 97 9.63 5.80 22.54
C GLN A 97 9.87 6.50 23.91
N THR A 98 9.58 5.85 25.02
CA THR A 98 9.94 6.37 26.37
C THR A 98 11.44 6.31 26.59
N VAL A 99 12.00 7.16 27.48
CA VAL A 99 13.44 7.15 27.80
C VAL A 99 13.93 5.74 28.17
N THR A 100 13.17 5.03 29.01
CA THR A 100 13.49 3.65 29.41
C THR A 100 13.36 2.67 28.25
N GLY A 101 12.39 2.86 27.37
CA GLY A 101 12.20 2.07 26.15
C GLY A 101 13.39 2.24 25.21
N VAL A 102 13.80 3.46 24.93
CA VAL A 102 14.97 3.77 24.08
C VAL A 102 16.27 3.19 24.68
N ALA A 103 16.48 3.34 25.99
CA ALA A 103 17.64 2.74 26.65
C ALA A 103 17.68 1.21 26.51
N ARG A 104 16.54 0.53 26.66
CA ARG A 104 16.42 -0.92 26.46
C ARG A 104 16.64 -1.34 25.01
N LEU A 105 16.17 -0.54 24.04
CA LEU A 105 16.47 -0.77 22.62
C LEU A 105 17.96 -0.66 22.34
N ALA A 106 18.65 0.33 22.91
CA ALA A 106 20.07 0.54 22.73
C ALA A 106 20.91 -0.66 23.24
N VAL A 107 20.50 -1.27 24.35
CA VAL A 107 21.14 -2.49 24.90
C VAL A 107 20.56 -3.79 24.37
N ARG A 108 19.74 -3.75 23.33
CA ARG A 108 19.12 -4.92 22.68
C ARG A 108 18.24 -5.79 23.60
N ALA A 109 17.67 -5.21 24.63
CA ALA A 109 16.76 -5.91 25.55
C ALA A 109 15.35 -6.05 24.93
N HIS A 110 15.26 -6.59 23.71
CA HIS A 110 14.07 -6.59 22.85
C HIS A 110 12.84 -7.22 23.53
N ARG A 111 13.04 -8.35 24.26
CA ARG A 111 11.94 -9.02 24.99
C ARG A 111 11.26 -8.15 26.04
N SER A 112 12.00 -7.21 26.62
CA SER A 112 11.45 -6.32 27.65
C SER A 112 10.68 -5.12 27.09
N VAL A 113 10.75 -4.91 25.77
CA VAL A 113 10.14 -3.75 25.11
C VAL A 113 9.12 -4.12 24.03
N GLU A 114 9.09 -5.36 23.56
CA GLU A 114 8.19 -5.78 22.48
C GLU A 114 6.70 -5.53 22.76
N MET A 115 6.31 -5.52 24.04
CA MET A 115 4.94 -5.23 24.51
C MET A 115 4.84 -3.92 25.31
N ALA A 116 5.90 -3.13 25.37
CA ALA A 116 5.98 -1.94 26.25
C ALA A 116 5.51 -0.63 25.58
N ALA A 117 5.23 -0.64 24.27
CA ALA A 117 4.73 0.55 23.60
C ALA A 117 3.32 0.91 24.11
N PRO A 118 3.01 2.21 24.31
CA PRO A 118 1.72 2.64 24.85
C PRO A 118 0.51 2.14 24.05
N ALA A 119 0.58 2.17 22.71
CA ALA A 119 -0.49 1.65 21.86
C ALA A 119 -0.69 0.13 22.07
N ILE A 120 0.40 -0.64 22.18
CA ILE A 120 0.35 -2.09 22.42
C ILE A 120 -0.23 -2.39 23.81
N ALA A 121 0.18 -1.65 24.84
CA ALA A 121 -0.35 -1.83 26.20
C ALA A 121 -1.87 -1.55 26.27
N ARG A 122 -2.33 -0.50 25.59
CA ARG A 122 -3.76 -0.15 25.47
C ARG A 122 -4.54 -1.25 24.75
N ALA A 123 -4.03 -1.71 23.61
CA ALA A 123 -4.61 -2.78 22.81
C ALA A 123 -4.69 -4.11 23.58
N ARG A 124 -3.64 -4.48 24.27
CA ARG A 124 -3.55 -5.66 25.13
C ARG A 124 -4.64 -5.69 26.19
N ALA A 125 -4.84 -4.57 26.90
CA ALA A 125 -5.88 -4.47 27.92
C ALA A 125 -7.28 -4.66 27.33
N ALA A 126 -7.55 -4.13 26.13
CA ALA A 126 -8.85 -4.25 25.47
C ALA A 126 -9.11 -5.69 24.94
N LEU A 127 -8.08 -6.47 24.64
CA LEU A 127 -8.19 -7.85 24.11
C LEU A 127 -8.15 -8.92 25.21
N ALA A 128 -7.83 -8.60 26.46
CA ALA A 128 -7.49 -9.56 27.52
C ALA A 128 -8.52 -10.69 27.76
N HIS A 129 -9.81 -10.44 27.51
CA HIS A 129 -10.89 -11.41 27.73
C HIS A 129 -11.55 -11.88 26.43
N GLN A 130 -10.97 -11.56 25.28
CA GLN A 130 -11.49 -11.99 24.00
C GLN A 130 -10.80 -13.28 23.54
N ARG A 131 -11.49 -14.05 22.72
CA ARG A 131 -10.97 -15.28 22.08
C ARG A 131 -11.24 -15.21 20.60
N PHE A 132 -10.31 -15.72 19.82
CA PHE A 132 -10.38 -15.70 18.36
C PHE A 132 -9.96 -17.06 17.82
N ASP A 133 -10.52 -17.44 16.68
CA ASP A 133 -10.20 -18.68 15.96
C ASP A 133 -9.05 -18.44 14.97
N LEU A 134 -8.79 -17.18 14.61
CA LEU A 134 -7.69 -16.73 13.76
C LEU A 134 -7.27 -15.30 14.15
N VAL A 135 -5.97 -15.03 14.18
CA VAL A 135 -5.44 -13.68 14.34
C VAL A 135 -4.57 -13.31 13.15
N VAL A 136 -4.85 -12.17 12.53
CA VAL A 136 -4.05 -11.59 11.44
C VAL A 136 -3.23 -10.43 12.01
N ALA A 137 -1.91 -10.52 11.86
CA ALA A 137 -0.96 -9.49 12.25
C ALA A 137 -0.49 -8.72 11.01
N ASN A 138 -0.95 -7.49 10.86
CA ASN A 138 -0.46 -6.59 9.83
C ASN A 138 0.81 -5.90 10.33
N ASP A 139 1.91 -6.20 9.65
CA ASP A 139 3.29 -5.81 9.97
C ASP A 139 3.92 -6.48 11.20
N ALA A 140 5.26 -6.48 11.21
CA ALA A 140 6.07 -7.13 12.24
C ALA A 140 5.81 -6.60 13.66
N ARG A 141 5.40 -5.31 13.78
CA ARG A 141 5.06 -4.69 15.07
C ARG A 141 3.85 -5.31 15.75
N ALA A 142 2.93 -5.86 14.97
CA ALA A 142 1.71 -6.48 15.49
C ALA A 142 1.95 -7.90 16.04
N LEU A 143 3.03 -8.57 15.65
CA LEU A 143 3.29 -9.98 15.96
C LEU A 143 3.24 -10.30 17.47
N PRO A 144 3.92 -9.56 18.37
CA PRO A 144 3.88 -9.91 19.81
C PRO A 144 2.46 -9.91 20.38
N LEU A 145 1.67 -8.89 20.04
CA LEU A 145 0.29 -8.77 20.48
C LEU A 145 -0.60 -9.84 19.84
N ALA A 146 -0.37 -10.15 18.56
CA ALA A 146 -1.13 -11.17 17.85
C ALA A 146 -0.96 -12.56 18.49
N PHE A 147 0.26 -12.94 18.83
CA PHE A 147 0.53 -14.21 19.50
C PHE A 147 -0.05 -14.27 20.93
N GLU A 148 -0.04 -13.16 21.67
CA GLU A 148 -0.70 -13.12 22.96
C GLU A 148 -2.23 -13.24 22.83
N ALA A 149 -2.84 -12.48 21.89
CA ALA A 149 -4.29 -12.50 21.68
C ALA A 149 -4.81 -13.80 21.06
N ALA A 150 -3.96 -14.53 20.34
CA ALA A 150 -4.31 -15.80 19.71
C ALA A 150 -4.62 -16.91 20.72
N HIS A 151 -3.99 -16.91 21.91
CA HIS A 151 -4.14 -17.98 22.89
C HIS A 151 -4.02 -19.39 22.33
N GLY A 152 -3.15 -19.60 21.32
CA GLY A 152 -2.94 -20.87 20.65
C GLY A 152 -3.67 -21.02 19.31
N ALA A 153 -4.58 -20.12 18.94
CA ALA A 153 -5.15 -20.06 17.61
C ALA A 153 -4.08 -19.73 16.54
N PRO A 154 -4.30 -20.10 15.28
CA PRO A 154 -3.36 -19.77 14.21
C PRO A 154 -3.15 -18.26 14.07
N VAL A 155 -1.90 -17.87 13.79
CA VAL A 155 -1.53 -16.48 13.48
C VAL A 155 -1.09 -16.41 12.02
N TRP A 156 -1.68 -15.49 11.26
CA TRP A 156 -1.26 -15.12 9.91
C TRP A 156 -0.54 -13.76 9.98
N ALA A 157 0.72 -13.72 9.57
CA ALA A 157 1.49 -12.47 9.41
C ALA A 157 1.34 -11.95 7.98
N ASP A 158 0.82 -10.74 7.79
CA ASP A 158 0.82 -10.02 6.52
C ASP A 158 1.78 -8.83 6.62
N LEU A 159 2.91 -8.91 5.92
CA LEU A 159 4.02 -7.98 6.04
C LEU A 159 4.01 -7.03 4.84
N HIS A 160 3.81 -5.75 5.10
CA HIS A 160 3.60 -4.75 4.04
C HIS A 160 4.90 -4.26 3.40
N GLU A 161 6.04 -4.52 4.05
CA GLU A 161 7.38 -4.14 3.61
C GLU A 161 8.42 -5.13 4.14
N TRP A 162 9.69 -4.94 3.75
CA TRP A 162 10.82 -5.56 4.42
C TRP A 162 11.03 -4.88 5.78
N ALA A 163 10.39 -5.37 6.81
CA ALA A 163 10.35 -4.78 8.14
C ALA A 163 11.72 -4.50 8.78
N PRO A 164 12.79 -5.32 8.58
CA PRO A 164 14.12 -5.01 9.11
C PRO A 164 14.72 -3.68 8.63
N GLU A 165 14.23 -3.13 7.49
CA GLU A 165 14.79 -1.91 6.89
C GLU A 165 13.70 -0.91 6.48
N GLU A 166 12.50 -0.98 7.06
CA GLU A 166 11.33 -0.16 6.73
C GLU A 166 11.66 1.35 6.63
N GLN A 167 12.40 1.89 7.61
CA GLN A 167 12.83 3.29 7.62
C GLN A 167 14.36 3.43 7.78
N SER A 168 15.12 2.62 7.06
CA SER A 168 16.59 2.57 7.19
C SER A 168 17.31 3.85 6.79
N HIS A 169 16.65 4.79 6.10
CA HIS A 169 17.14 6.13 5.82
C HIS A 169 17.25 7.00 7.11
N ILE A 170 16.49 6.67 8.16
CA ILE A 170 16.54 7.34 9.47
C ILE A 170 17.56 6.65 10.37
N LEU A 171 18.62 7.37 10.78
CA LEU A 171 19.71 6.81 11.57
C LEU A 171 19.24 6.21 12.90
N SER A 172 18.37 6.91 13.65
CA SER A 172 17.80 6.41 14.90
C SER A 172 16.97 5.15 14.71
N TRP A 173 16.20 5.07 13.64
CA TRP A 173 15.48 3.85 13.26
C TRP A 173 16.47 2.71 13.01
N ARG A 174 17.45 2.92 12.15
CA ARG A 174 18.45 1.91 11.77
C ARG A 174 19.20 1.36 12.98
N LEU A 175 19.54 2.22 13.95
CA LEU A 175 20.30 1.82 15.12
C LEU A 175 19.45 1.19 16.22
N LEU A 176 18.19 1.59 16.40
CA LEU A 176 17.37 1.21 17.53
C LEU A 176 16.20 0.30 17.16
N VAL A 177 15.45 0.65 16.11
CA VAL A 177 14.20 -0.03 15.75
C VAL A 177 14.42 -1.20 14.79
N ALA A 178 15.28 -1.06 13.79
CA ALA A 178 15.59 -2.13 12.83
C ALA A 178 16.05 -3.44 13.51
N PRO A 179 16.90 -3.40 14.55
CA PRO A 179 17.24 -4.61 15.31
C PRO A 179 16.07 -5.21 16.09
N LEU A 180 15.15 -4.38 16.60
CA LEU A 180 13.90 -4.86 17.21
C LEU A 180 13.05 -5.57 16.16
N MET A 181 12.77 -4.95 15.00
CA MET A 181 11.98 -5.56 13.92
C MET A 181 12.60 -6.89 13.48
N THR A 182 13.93 -6.93 13.30
CA THR A 182 14.66 -8.17 13.00
C THR A 182 14.47 -9.24 14.09
N ALA A 183 14.51 -8.86 15.37
CA ALA A 183 14.30 -9.79 16.48
C ALA A 183 12.86 -10.32 16.54
N LEU A 184 11.87 -9.45 16.25
CA LEU A 184 10.46 -9.86 16.17
C LEU A 184 10.24 -10.85 15.02
N CYS A 185 10.71 -10.53 13.82
CA CYS A 185 10.63 -11.44 12.67
C CYS A 185 11.26 -12.79 12.99
N ARG A 186 12.51 -12.83 13.49
CA ARG A 186 13.22 -14.06 13.83
C ARG A 186 12.47 -14.89 14.87
N ARG A 187 11.81 -14.25 15.82
CA ARG A 187 11.12 -14.95 16.90
C ARG A 187 9.76 -15.47 16.49
N TYR A 188 8.97 -14.68 15.80
CA TYR A 188 7.56 -14.94 15.60
C TYR A 188 7.22 -15.53 14.23
N LEU A 189 7.89 -15.15 13.15
CA LEU A 189 7.55 -15.64 11.82
C LEU A 189 7.61 -17.17 11.68
N PRO A 190 8.62 -17.88 12.25
CA PRO A 190 8.63 -19.35 12.18
C PRO A 190 7.47 -20.03 12.92
N GLN A 191 6.74 -19.29 13.76
CA GLN A 191 5.60 -19.79 14.52
C GLN A 191 4.26 -19.42 13.86
N CYS A 192 4.28 -18.56 12.83
CA CYS A 192 3.08 -18.19 12.10
C CYS A 192 2.54 -19.37 11.28
N ALA A 193 1.22 -19.52 11.25
CA ALA A 193 0.56 -20.53 10.43
C ALA A 193 0.55 -20.17 8.95
N ALA A 194 0.70 -18.86 8.64
CA ALA A 194 0.94 -18.32 7.31
C ALA A 194 1.74 -17.03 7.41
N VAL A 195 2.55 -16.76 6.38
CA VAL A 195 3.26 -15.48 6.19
C VAL A 195 3.04 -15.01 4.76
N THR A 196 2.65 -13.76 4.59
CA THR A 196 2.51 -13.11 3.28
C THR A 196 3.22 -11.76 3.26
N THR A 197 3.61 -11.32 2.07
CA THR A 197 4.20 -10.00 1.84
C THR A 197 3.84 -9.46 0.46
N VAL A 198 4.37 -8.29 0.07
CA VAL A 198 3.89 -7.48 -1.05
C VAL A 198 4.52 -7.81 -2.40
N SER A 199 5.69 -8.46 -2.44
CA SER A 199 6.38 -8.78 -3.71
C SER A 199 7.20 -10.07 -3.61
N PRO A 200 7.47 -10.76 -4.74
CA PRO A 200 8.27 -11.98 -4.77
C PRO A 200 9.68 -11.81 -4.20
N LEU A 201 10.37 -10.72 -4.51
CA LEU A 201 11.74 -10.49 -3.99
C LEU A 201 11.73 -10.24 -2.47
N ILE A 202 10.76 -9.50 -1.94
CA ILE A 202 10.61 -9.33 -0.50
C ILE A 202 10.26 -10.67 0.16
N ALA A 203 9.42 -11.50 -0.47
CA ALA A 203 9.14 -12.85 0.02
C ALA A 203 10.41 -13.71 0.07
N GLY A 204 11.26 -13.63 -0.96
CA GLY A 204 12.58 -14.25 -0.97
C GLY A 204 13.47 -13.82 0.20
N LEU A 205 13.51 -12.52 0.52
CA LEU A 205 14.26 -12.00 1.66
C LEU A 205 13.77 -12.59 3.01
N TYR A 206 12.45 -12.69 3.20
CA TYR A 206 11.88 -13.30 4.41
C TYR A 206 12.22 -14.79 4.48
N SER A 207 12.11 -15.51 3.37
CA SER A 207 12.43 -16.94 3.29
C SER A 207 13.90 -17.19 3.57
N GLU A 208 14.80 -16.45 2.95
CA GLU A 208 16.25 -16.58 3.13
C GLU A 208 16.69 -16.25 4.57
N ARG A 209 16.21 -15.13 5.12
CA ARG A 209 16.71 -14.62 6.40
C ARG A 209 16.09 -15.29 7.62
N PHE A 210 14.84 -15.72 7.52
CA PHE A 210 14.08 -16.24 8.67
C PHE A 210 13.61 -17.69 8.49
N GLY A 211 13.87 -18.32 7.34
CA GLY A 211 13.55 -19.73 7.09
C GLY A 211 12.03 -19.99 7.02
N VAL A 212 11.23 -19.03 6.53
CA VAL A 212 9.77 -19.14 6.48
C VAL A 212 9.29 -19.12 5.03
N GLU A 213 8.36 -20.00 4.71
CA GLU A 213 7.65 -19.92 3.43
C GLU A 213 6.75 -18.67 3.43
N THR A 214 6.95 -17.80 2.45
CA THR A 214 6.28 -16.52 2.37
C THR A 214 5.51 -16.40 1.06
N GLY A 215 4.19 -16.31 1.15
CA GLY A 215 3.31 -16.05 0.01
C GLY A 215 3.33 -14.57 -0.39
N VAL A 216 2.77 -14.28 -1.57
CA VAL A 216 2.69 -12.90 -2.10
C VAL A 216 1.23 -12.49 -2.18
N VAL A 217 0.93 -11.35 -1.56
CA VAL A 217 -0.32 -10.59 -1.68
C VAL A 217 0.09 -9.17 -2.03
N ARG A 218 -0.04 -8.78 -3.28
CA ARG A 218 0.41 -7.48 -3.78
C ARG A 218 -0.48 -6.36 -3.23
N ASN A 219 -0.01 -5.13 -3.31
CA ASN A 219 -0.84 -3.96 -2.99
C ASN A 219 -1.56 -3.45 -4.25
N ALA A 220 -2.11 -4.39 -5.03
CA ALA A 220 -2.84 -4.11 -6.24
C ALA A 220 -4.17 -3.41 -5.94
N ARG A 221 -4.70 -2.74 -6.96
CA ARG A 221 -5.97 -2.04 -6.94
C ARG A 221 -7.10 -2.96 -7.40
N PRO A 222 -8.36 -2.74 -7.00
CA PRO A 222 -9.49 -3.42 -7.60
C PRO A 222 -9.53 -3.23 -9.13
N PHE A 223 -10.07 -4.23 -9.82
CA PHE A 223 -10.30 -4.10 -11.26
C PHE A 223 -11.28 -2.96 -11.53
N GLU A 224 -10.91 -2.11 -12.48
CA GLU A 224 -11.74 -1.01 -12.93
C GLU A 224 -12.30 -1.33 -14.33
N ASP A 225 -13.60 -1.21 -14.52
CA ASP A 225 -14.24 -1.43 -15.82
C ASP A 225 -14.07 -0.20 -16.72
N LEU A 226 -12.87 -0.04 -17.25
CA LEU A 226 -12.46 1.05 -18.12
C LEU A 226 -11.93 0.51 -19.44
N ALA A 227 -12.07 1.30 -20.52
CA ALA A 227 -11.38 1.09 -21.78
C ALA A 227 -10.26 2.15 -21.93
N PRO A 228 -9.19 1.86 -22.70
CA PRO A 228 -8.18 2.88 -23.02
C PRO A 228 -8.80 4.09 -23.70
N SER A 229 -8.51 5.29 -23.21
CA SER A 229 -8.92 6.52 -23.90
C SER A 229 -8.14 6.69 -25.21
N PRO A 230 -8.71 7.34 -26.24
CA PRO A 230 -8.01 7.57 -27.49
C PRO A 230 -6.84 8.53 -27.32
N LEU A 231 -5.80 8.34 -28.13
CA LEU A 231 -4.70 9.30 -28.22
C LEU A 231 -5.19 10.62 -28.87
N VAL A 232 -4.58 11.71 -28.45
CA VAL A 232 -4.76 13.01 -29.11
C VAL A 232 -3.65 13.17 -30.13
N GLU A 233 -3.99 13.44 -31.39
CA GLU A 233 -3.01 13.61 -32.46
C GLU A 233 -1.99 14.70 -32.10
N GLY A 234 -0.71 14.39 -32.31
CA GLY A 234 0.40 15.29 -32.02
C GLY A 234 0.64 15.55 -30.52
N ARG A 235 0.05 14.77 -29.60
CA ARG A 235 0.25 14.93 -28.15
C ARG A 235 0.57 13.61 -27.45
N VAL A 236 1.37 13.70 -26.39
CA VAL A 236 1.64 12.64 -25.42
C VAL A 236 1.45 13.22 -24.04
N ARG A 237 0.36 12.82 -23.37
CA ARG A 237 -0.06 13.37 -22.08
C ARG A 237 0.55 12.52 -20.95
N LEU A 238 1.56 13.08 -20.28
CA LEU A 238 2.18 12.49 -19.10
C LEU A 238 1.38 12.83 -17.84
N VAL A 239 1.31 11.93 -16.89
CA VAL A 239 0.68 12.19 -15.59
C VAL A 239 1.50 11.59 -14.45
N HIS A 240 1.58 12.32 -13.34
CA HIS A 240 2.07 11.82 -12.07
C HIS A 240 1.05 12.12 -10.96
N SER A 241 0.87 11.19 -10.02
CA SER A 241 -0.01 11.40 -8.88
C SER A 241 0.59 10.87 -7.58
N GLY A 242 0.39 11.57 -6.48
CA GLY A 242 0.79 11.10 -5.16
C GLY A 242 1.33 12.19 -4.23
N VAL A 243 1.96 11.76 -3.13
CA VAL A 243 2.57 12.68 -2.16
C VAL A 243 3.79 13.35 -2.79
N ALA A 244 3.88 14.66 -2.67
CA ALA A 244 5.00 15.46 -3.15
C ALA A 244 6.15 15.39 -2.15
N VAL A 245 7.15 14.56 -2.45
CA VAL A 245 8.39 14.43 -1.67
C VAL A 245 9.58 14.32 -2.64
N PRO A 246 10.77 14.85 -2.26
CA PRO A 246 11.95 14.90 -3.13
C PRO A 246 12.38 13.52 -3.67
N GLU A 247 12.20 12.45 -2.87
CA GLU A 247 12.56 11.09 -3.26
C GLU A 247 11.83 10.59 -4.51
N ARG A 248 10.69 11.22 -4.86
CA ARG A 248 9.90 10.90 -6.05
C ARG A 248 10.32 11.65 -7.30
N CYS A 249 11.43 12.39 -7.24
CA CYS A 249 12.05 13.05 -8.38
C CYS A 249 11.07 13.89 -9.22
N ILE A 250 10.14 14.62 -8.59
CA ILE A 250 9.13 15.41 -9.31
C ILE A 250 9.81 16.54 -10.11
N GLU A 251 10.90 17.07 -9.58
CA GLU A 251 11.77 18.03 -10.27
C GLU A 251 12.29 17.48 -11.60
N THR A 252 12.71 16.23 -11.61
CA THR A 252 13.18 15.51 -12.81
C THR A 252 12.07 15.42 -13.86
N LEU A 253 10.80 15.15 -13.46
CA LEU A 253 9.68 15.11 -14.37
C LEU A 253 9.42 16.47 -15.03
N ILE A 254 9.49 17.55 -14.25
CA ILE A 254 9.33 18.92 -14.72
C ILE A 254 10.44 19.28 -15.72
N ASP A 255 11.70 19.08 -15.35
CA ASP A 255 12.85 19.42 -16.18
C ASP A 255 12.85 18.64 -17.50
N ALA A 256 12.58 17.34 -17.44
CA ALA A 256 12.48 16.52 -18.62
C ALA A 256 11.36 16.98 -19.55
N THR A 257 10.19 17.34 -19.00
CA THR A 257 9.08 17.84 -19.82
C THR A 257 9.42 19.16 -20.50
N LEU A 258 10.16 20.05 -19.83
CA LEU A 258 10.62 21.30 -20.42
C LEU A 258 11.64 21.08 -21.54
N ALA A 259 12.47 20.05 -21.43
CA ALA A 259 13.50 19.69 -22.42
C ALA A 259 12.97 18.88 -23.63
N LEU A 260 11.85 18.16 -23.45
CA LEU A 260 11.18 17.41 -24.51
C LEU A 260 10.50 18.36 -25.54
N ASP A 261 10.16 17.85 -26.72
CA ASP A 261 9.43 18.58 -27.75
C ASP A 261 7.98 18.92 -27.31
N GLU A 262 7.31 19.81 -28.08
CA GLU A 262 6.01 20.42 -27.74
C GLU A 262 4.86 19.40 -27.66
N ARG A 263 5.01 18.18 -28.13
CA ARG A 263 3.96 17.16 -28.04
C ARG A 263 3.77 16.63 -26.61
N PHE A 264 4.77 16.78 -25.72
CA PHE A 264 4.69 16.30 -24.35
C PHE A 264 4.11 17.34 -23.40
N THR A 265 3.10 16.94 -22.64
CA THR A 265 2.53 17.70 -21.53
C THR A 265 2.62 16.88 -20.23
N LEU A 266 2.67 17.53 -19.09
CA LEU A 266 2.75 16.89 -17.77
C LEU A 266 1.69 17.46 -16.82
N ASP A 267 0.85 16.58 -16.31
CA ASP A 267 -0.15 16.91 -15.30
C ASP A 267 0.24 16.25 -13.96
N LEU A 268 0.24 17.05 -12.88
CA LEU A 268 0.73 16.70 -11.57
C LEU A 268 -0.39 16.75 -10.53
N PHE A 269 -0.90 15.61 -10.08
CA PHE A 269 -1.90 15.49 -9.00
C PHE A 269 -1.18 15.24 -7.67
N LEU A 270 -0.82 16.31 -6.96
CA LEU A 270 0.10 16.24 -5.84
C LEU A 270 -0.57 16.51 -4.50
N VAL A 271 -0.28 15.65 -3.51
CA VAL A 271 -0.59 15.87 -2.10
C VAL A 271 0.64 16.48 -1.45
N PHE A 272 0.55 17.73 -1.06
CA PHE A 272 1.61 18.42 -0.33
C PHE A 272 1.43 18.25 1.18
N GLY A 273 2.53 18.23 1.94
CA GLY A 273 2.53 18.37 3.40
C GLY A 273 2.28 19.84 3.81
N ASP A 274 2.41 20.10 5.11
CA ASP A 274 2.17 21.42 5.68
C ASP A 274 3.23 22.49 5.25
N ASP A 275 4.39 22.07 4.72
CA ASP A 275 5.43 22.97 4.22
C ASP A 275 5.21 23.31 2.75
N ASP A 276 4.74 24.53 2.52
CA ASP A 276 4.55 25.09 1.17
C ASP A 276 5.85 25.37 0.40
N LYS A 277 7.02 25.22 1.02
CA LYS A 277 8.30 25.53 0.36
C LYS A 277 8.49 24.62 -0.86
N TYR A 278 8.37 23.32 -0.70
CA TYR A 278 8.56 22.37 -1.81
C TYR A 278 7.57 22.61 -2.94
N ARG A 279 6.32 22.94 -2.62
CA ARG A 279 5.32 23.34 -3.61
C ARG A 279 5.75 24.56 -4.41
N ARG A 280 6.20 25.62 -3.74
CA ARG A 280 6.69 26.84 -4.40
C ARG A 280 7.89 26.56 -5.30
N ASP A 281 8.83 25.73 -4.81
CA ASP A 281 10.04 25.36 -5.57
C ASP A 281 9.65 24.63 -6.87
N LEU A 282 8.70 23.68 -6.83
CA LEU A 282 8.21 22.96 -8.02
C LEU A 282 7.47 23.89 -9.00
N VAL A 283 6.59 24.77 -8.50
CA VAL A 283 5.87 25.75 -9.35
C VAL A 283 6.83 26.73 -10.01
N GLN A 284 7.84 27.21 -9.26
CA GLN A 284 8.87 28.07 -9.83
C GLN A 284 9.69 27.35 -10.90
N ARG A 285 9.98 26.05 -10.70
CA ARG A 285 10.75 25.23 -11.64
C ARG A 285 10.00 25.04 -12.97
N ALA A 286 8.67 24.93 -12.94
CA ALA A 286 7.83 24.85 -14.16
C ALA A 286 7.88 26.12 -15.02
N GLN A 287 8.45 27.23 -14.52
CA GLN A 287 8.69 28.48 -15.23
C GLN A 287 7.44 29.08 -15.93
N GLY A 288 6.25 28.75 -15.47
CA GLY A 288 5.00 29.18 -16.08
C GLY A 288 4.71 28.53 -17.46
N SER A 289 5.35 27.41 -17.78
CA SER A 289 5.08 26.65 -19.00
C SER A 289 3.64 26.16 -19.05
N GLU A 290 2.94 26.43 -20.14
CA GLU A 290 1.57 25.93 -20.40
C GLU A 290 1.52 24.40 -20.57
N ARG A 291 2.67 23.73 -20.72
CA ARG A 291 2.78 22.26 -20.84
C ARG A 291 2.76 21.53 -19.50
N ILE A 292 2.85 22.25 -18.36
CA ILE A 292 2.91 21.67 -17.03
C ILE A 292 1.77 22.22 -16.17
N THR A 293 0.89 21.33 -15.71
CA THR A 293 -0.28 21.70 -14.91
C THR A 293 -0.26 21.05 -13.54
N PHE A 294 -0.48 21.84 -12.50
CA PHE A 294 -0.62 21.35 -11.11
C PHE A 294 -2.10 21.27 -10.75
N HIS A 295 -2.54 20.10 -10.34
CA HIS A 295 -3.92 19.82 -9.95
C HIS A 295 -4.04 19.57 -8.44
N ALA A 296 -5.26 19.79 -7.93
CA ALA A 296 -5.62 19.31 -6.60
C ALA A 296 -5.58 17.76 -6.55
N PRO A 297 -5.31 17.17 -5.38
CA PRO A 297 -5.36 15.72 -5.21
C PRO A 297 -6.75 15.17 -5.56
N VAL A 298 -6.78 14.00 -6.19
CA VAL A 298 -8.01 13.27 -6.52
C VAL A 298 -8.26 12.22 -5.44
N ALA A 299 -9.53 12.00 -5.10
CA ALA A 299 -9.91 10.94 -4.17
C ALA A 299 -9.48 9.57 -4.71
N PRO A 300 -9.06 8.62 -3.85
CA PRO A 300 -8.55 7.33 -4.31
C PRO A 300 -9.50 6.55 -5.23
N HIS A 301 -10.81 6.66 -5.03
CA HIS A 301 -11.80 5.96 -5.86
C HIS A 301 -12.00 6.58 -7.24
N ASP A 302 -11.76 7.90 -7.40
CA ASP A 302 -11.88 8.59 -8.68
C ASP A 302 -10.58 8.55 -9.49
N LEU A 303 -9.48 8.15 -8.88
CA LEU A 303 -8.16 8.24 -9.47
C LEU A 303 -8.03 7.49 -10.80
N PRO A 304 -8.50 6.23 -10.97
CA PRO A 304 -8.39 5.52 -12.24
C PRO A 304 -9.12 6.20 -13.39
N ALA A 305 -10.35 6.65 -13.15
CA ALA A 305 -11.14 7.36 -14.16
C ALA A 305 -10.47 8.69 -14.55
N THR A 306 -9.92 9.42 -13.57
CA THR A 306 -9.19 10.67 -13.83
C THR A 306 -7.92 10.42 -14.66
N LEU A 307 -7.11 9.42 -14.26
CA LEU A 307 -5.85 9.11 -14.95
C LEU A 307 -6.07 8.49 -16.33
N ASN A 308 -7.22 7.87 -16.60
CA ASN A 308 -7.56 7.30 -17.91
C ASN A 308 -7.52 8.34 -19.05
N ALA A 309 -7.70 9.63 -18.74
CA ALA A 309 -7.61 10.71 -19.71
C ALA A 309 -6.19 10.93 -20.28
N TYR A 310 -5.17 10.34 -19.67
CA TYR A 310 -3.76 10.50 -20.05
C TYR A 310 -3.26 9.33 -20.87
N ASP A 311 -1.98 9.41 -21.27
CA ASP A 311 -1.36 8.40 -22.13
C ASP A 311 -0.31 7.58 -21.37
N LEU A 312 0.52 8.24 -20.55
CA LEU A 312 1.59 7.62 -19.79
C LEU A 312 1.60 8.10 -18.34
N GLY A 313 1.58 7.16 -17.42
CA GLY A 313 1.83 7.42 -16.01
C GLY A 313 3.33 7.36 -15.71
N VAL A 314 3.90 8.44 -15.18
CA VAL A 314 5.34 8.54 -14.90
C VAL A 314 5.60 8.48 -13.40
N TYR A 315 6.50 7.59 -12.97
CA TYR A 315 6.88 7.45 -11.57
C TYR A 315 8.36 7.13 -11.42
N LEU A 316 9.10 8.06 -10.86
CA LEU A 316 10.51 7.88 -10.51
C LEU A 316 10.65 7.87 -8.99
N LEU A 317 11.31 6.84 -8.46
CA LEU A 317 11.66 6.76 -7.04
C LEU A 317 13.07 6.19 -6.92
N LYS A 318 14.01 6.98 -6.41
CA LYS A 318 15.41 6.54 -6.24
C LYS A 318 15.45 5.33 -5.29
N PRO A 319 16.07 4.21 -5.68
CA PRO A 319 16.07 2.96 -4.90
C PRO A 319 17.09 3.00 -3.74
N THR A 320 16.89 3.96 -2.82
CA THR A 320 17.80 4.24 -1.70
C THR A 320 17.72 3.23 -0.56
N THR A 321 16.63 2.46 -0.47
CA THR A 321 16.42 1.42 0.54
C THR A 321 16.12 0.07 -0.11
N THR A 322 16.19 -1.03 0.64
CA THR A 322 15.80 -2.37 0.17
C THR A 322 14.32 -2.38 -0.27
N ASN A 323 13.45 -1.72 0.49
CA ASN A 323 12.04 -1.59 0.13
C ASN A 323 11.85 -0.86 -1.21
N HIS A 324 12.60 0.22 -1.46
CA HIS A 324 12.53 0.93 -2.75
C HIS A 324 13.06 0.10 -3.93
N ARG A 325 14.05 -0.80 -3.70
CA ARG A 325 14.59 -1.66 -4.76
C ARG A 325 13.63 -2.76 -5.18
N PHE A 326 12.83 -3.28 -4.23
CA PHE A 326 11.98 -4.46 -4.42
C PHE A 326 10.50 -4.14 -4.29
N MET A 327 10.14 -2.87 -4.39
CA MET A 327 8.76 -2.40 -4.27
C MET A 327 7.88 -2.82 -5.45
N LEU A 328 6.62 -3.01 -5.14
CA LEU A 328 5.51 -2.94 -6.09
C LEU A 328 4.59 -1.80 -5.63
N PRO A 329 4.84 -0.55 -6.06
CA PRO A 329 4.11 0.61 -5.54
C PRO A 329 2.68 0.66 -6.09
N ASN A 330 1.76 1.19 -5.28
CA ASN A 330 0.37 1.39 -5.70
C ASN A 330 0.24 2.12 -7.04
N LYS A 331 1.19 3.03 -7.35
CA LYS A 331 1.19 3.81 -8.59
C LYS A 331 1.28 2.96 -9.85
N PHE A 332 2.00 1.86 -9.80
CA PHE A 332 2.05 0.91 -10.90
C PHE A 332 0.66 0.35 -11.20
N PHE A 333 -0.03 -0.12 -10.18
CA PHE A 333 -1.38 -0.66 -10.32
C PHE A 333 -2.41 0.43 -10.61
N ASP A 334 -2.27 1.65 -10.06
CA ASP A 334 -3.10 2.79 -10.41
C ASP A 334 -3.07 3.06 -11.92
N PHE A 335 -1.88 3.08 -12.52
CA PHE A 335 -1.71 3.35 -13.95
C PHE A 335 -2.26 2.21 -14.82
N VAL A 336 -1.98 0.96 -14.47
CA VAL A 336 -2.53 -0.20 -15.19
C VAL A 336 -4.07 -0.20 -15.14
N GLN A 337 -4.66 0.04 -13.96
CA GLN A 337 -6.12 0.11 -13.82
C GLN A 337 -6.71 1.34 -14.50
N SER A 338 -5.94 2.38 -14.74
CA SER A 338 -6.33 3.53 -15.56
C SER A 338 -6.19 3.30 -17.07
N ARG A 339 -5.71 2.14 -17.51
CA ARG A 339 -5.49 1.78 -18.93
C ARG A 339 -4.52 2.72 -19.64
N ILE A 340 -3.51 3.23 -18.94
CA ILE A 340 -2.43 4.06 -19.51
C ILE A 340 -1.12 3.28 -19.51
N GLY A 341 -0.20 3.65 -20.40
CA GLY A 341 1.15 3.11 -20.37
C GLY A 341 1.90 3.56 -19.12
N VAL A 342 2.95 2.83 -18.74
CA VAL A 342 3.74 3.12 -17.55
C VAL A 342 5.18 3.51 -17.91
N VAL A 343 5.72 4.50 -17.21
CA VAL A 343 7.12 4.92 -17.29
C VAL A 343 7.67 4.96 -15.87
N PHE A 344 8.53 4.01 -15.55
CA PHE A 344 9.05 3.84 -14.20
C PHE A 344 10.57 3.95 -14.15
N GLY A 345 11.10 4.51 -13.06
CA GLY A 345 12.50 4.36 -12.72
C GLY A 345 12.83 2.89 -12.44
N HIS A 346 14.04 2.46 -12.79
CA HIS A 346 14.51 1.09 -12.62
C HIS A 346 14.26 0.54 -11.20
N ALA A 347 13.48 -0.55 -11.14
CA ALA A 347 13.25 -1.37 -9.95
C ALA A 347 12.94 -2.81 -10.41
N VAL A 348 13.62 -3.80 -9.84
CA VAL A 348 13.68 -5.17 -10.37
C VAL A 348 12.31 -5.80 -10.63
N GLU A 349 11.37 -5.69 -9.66
CA GLU A 349 10.01 -6.25 -9.80
C GLU A 349 9.19 -5.51 -10.86
N ILE A 350 9.34 -4.19 -10.92
CA ILE A 350 8.64 -3.35 -11.91
C ILE A 350 9.14 -3.62 -13.31
N ASP A 351 10.47 -3.71 -13.51
CA ASP A 351 11.06 -4.00 -14.80
C ASP A 351 10.56 -5.33 -15.36
N HIS A 352 10.48 -6.35 -14.47
CA HIS A 352 9.96 -7.66 -14.85
C HIS A 352 8.51 -7.57 -15.33
N LEU A 353 7.62 -6.91 -14.57
CA LEU A 353 6.22 -6.77 -14.95
C LEU A 353 6.01 -5.91 -16.21
N ILE A 354 6.81 -4.84 -16.38
CA ILE A 354 6.77 -4.02 -17.60
C ILE A 354 7.15 -4.85 -18.81
N ALA A 355 8.23 -5.64 -18.70
CA ALA A 355 8.70 -6.48 -19.81
C ALA A 355 7.75 -7.65 -20.11
N GLU A 356 7.25 -8.34 -19.08
CA GLU A 356 6.34 -9.48 -19.20
C GLU A 356 5.05 -9.10 -19.92
N HIS A 357 4.48 -7.96 -19.56
CA HIS A 357 3.18 -7.53 -20.06
C HIS A 357 3.24 -6.46 -21.16
N GLY A 358 4.43 -5.94 -21.51
CA GLY A 358 4.59 -4.90 -22.52
C GLY A 358 3.93 -3.57 -22.13
N LEU A 359 3.98 -3.19 -20.85
CA LEU A 359 3.18 -2.10 -20.30
C LEU A 359 3.73 -0.70 -20.58
N GLY A 360 5.00 -0.57 -20.98
CA GLY A 360 5.65 0.72 -21.10
C GLY A 360 7.17 0.65 -21.08
N LEU A 361 7.80 1.60 -20.39
CA LEU A 361 9.24 1.78 -20.36
C LEU A 361 9.80 1.80 -18.92
N THR A 362 11.01 1.27 -18.79
CA THR A 362 11.86 1.49 -17.62
C THR A 362 12.92 2.54 -17.96
N VAL A 363 13.08 3.54 -17.11
CA VAL A 363 14.10 4.58 -17.21
C VAL A 363 15.35 4.12 -16.47
N SER A 364 16.50 4.16 -17.15
CA SER A 364 17.78 3.61 -16.63
C SER A 364 18.38 4.42 -15.47
N GLY A 365 18.02 5.70 -15.35
CA GLY A 365 18.50 6.62 -14.33
C GLY A 365 17.37 7.48 -13.76
N PHE A 366 17.75 8.48 -12.97
CA PHE A 366 16.79 9.32 -12.24
C PHE A 366 17.01 10.83 -12.49
N GLU A 367 17.81 11.16 -13.48
CA GLU A 367 18.04 12.54 -13.90
C GLU A 367 17.15 12.88 -15.12
N SER A 368 17.00 14.17 -15.42
CA SER A 368 16.11 14.62 -16.52
C SER A 368 16.53 14.06 -17.87
N ASP A 369 17.83 13.98 -18.14
CA ASP A 369 18.36 13.47 -19.41
C ASP A 369 18.04 12.00 -19.62
N ASP A 370 17.99 11.19 -18.56
CA ASP A 370 17.58 9.78 -18.62
C ASP A 370 16.11 9.64 -19.08
N LEU A 371 15.23 10.48 -18.53
CA LEU A 371 13.81 10.49 -18.87
C LEU A 371 13.59 11.06 -20.29
N VAL A 372 14.33 12.10 -20.68
CA VAL A 372 14.30 12.64 -22.05
C VAL A 372 14.74 11.58 -23.05
N ALA A 373 15.84 10.87 -22.77
CA ALA A 373 16.33 9.80 -23.64
C ALA A 373 15.29 8.67 -23.82
N ALA A 374 14.58 8.33 -22.74
CA ALA A 374 13.54 7.29 -22.79
C ALA A 374 12.29 7.72 -23.59
N LEU A 375 11.91 9.00 -23.53
CA LEU A 375 10.65 9.48 -24.09
C LEU A 375 10.77 10.10 -25.49
N SER A 376 11.90 10.73 -25.84
CA SER A 376 12.05 11.52 -27.07
C SER A 376 11.78 10.73 -28.35
N SER A 377 12.08 9.43 -28.38
CA SER A 377 11.89 8.55 -29.54
C SER A 377 10.53 7.85 -29.60
N LEU A 378 9.65 8.07 -28.59
CA LEU A 378 8.35 7.41 -28.53
C LEU A 378 7.45 7.82 -29.70
N THR A 379 6.86 6.80 -30.35
CA THR A 379 5.84 6.99 -31.38
C THR A 379 4.44 6.84 -30.81
N ALA A 380 3.44 7.44 -31.49
CA ALA A 380 2.05 7.28 -31.11
C ALA A 380 1.59 5.82 -31.09
N GLU A 381 2.13 4.99 -32.02
CA GLU A 381 1.85 3.56 -32.10
C GLU A 381 2.35 2.81 -30.84
N GLN A 382 3.57 3.12 -30.37
CA GLN A 382 4.11 2.54 -29.15
C GLN A 382 3.26 2.92 -27.93
N VAL A 383 2.88 4.18 -27.82
CA VAL A 383 2.00 4.65 -26.72
C VAL A 383 0.63 3.94 -26.75
N ALA A 384 0.03 3.80 -27.94
CA ALA A 384 -1.22 3.04 -28.11
C ALA A 384 -1.04 1.56 -27.71
N GLY A 385 0.09 0.97 -28.08
CA GLY A 385 0.47 -0.39 -27.69
C GLY A 385 0.52 -0.56 -26.17
N PHE A 386 1.17 0.34 -25.45
CA PHE A 386 1.25 0.31 -23.98
C PHE A 386 -0.11 0.41 -23.32
N LYS A 387 -0.98 1.31 -23.81
CA LYS A 387 -2.36 1.44 -23.31
C LYS A 387 -3.17 0.15 -23.53
N SER A 388 -3.02 -0.47 -24.71
CA SER A 388 -3.64 -1.76 -25.04
C SER A 388 -3.13 -2.88 -24.13
N SER A 389 -1.82 -2.94 -23.90
CA SER A 389 -1.18 -3.92 -23.01
C SER A 389 -1.66 -3.75 -21.56
N SER A 390 -1.78 -2.52 -21.05
CA SER A 390 -2.35 -2.24 -19.73
C SER A 390 -3.81 -2.72 -19.62
N ASN A 391 -4.59 -2.56 -20.68
CA ASN A 391 -5.96 -3.05 -20.72
C ASN A 391 -6.04 -4.59 -20.66
N ILE A 392 -5.16 -5.28 -21.38
CA ILE A 392 -5.09 -6.75 -21.38
C ILE A 392 -4.64 -7.27 -20.01
N ALA A 393 -3.64 -6.63 -19.39
CA ALA A 393 -3.05 -7.04 -18.14
C ALA A 393 -3.89 -6.68 -16.90
N ALA A 394 -4.88 -5.79 -17.02
CA ALA A 394 -5.60 -5.21 -15.89
C ALA A 394 -6.25 -6.24 -14.97
N GLY A 395 -6.83 -7.33 -15.52
CA GLY A 395 -7.41 -8.40 -14.72
C GLY A 395 -6.35 -9.16 -13.91
N ALA A 396 -5.24 -9.55 -14.53
CA ALA A 396 -4.14 -10.27 -13.87
C ALA A 396 -3.39 -9.40 -12.84
N LEU A 397 -3.40 -8.09 -13.03
CA LEU A 397 -2.77 -7.10 -12.15
C LEU A 397 -3.78 -6.36 -11.25
N SER A 398 -4.87 -7.04 -10.88
CA SER A 398 -5.90 -6.52 -9.99
C SER A 398 -5.86 -7.17 -8.61
N SER A 399 -6.50 -6.54 -7.63
CA SER A 399 -6.58 -7.05 -6.26
C SER A 399 -7.48 -8.29 -6.12
N GLU A 400 -8.28 -8.61 -7.12
CA GLU A 400 -9.10 -9.83 -7.16
C GLU A 400 -8.23 -11.10 -7.16
N VAL A 401 -7.10 -11.06 -7.87
CA VAL A 401 -6.11 -12.14 -7.86
C VAL A 401 -5.48 -12.29 -6.47
N ASP A 402 -5.11 -11.17 -5.85
CA ASP A 402 -4.55 -11.16 -4.51
C ASP A 402 -5.57 -11.59 -3.45
N ALA A 403 -6.86 -11.25 -3.63
CA ALA A 403 -7.95 -11.70 -2.78
C ALA A 403 -8.13 -13.23 -2.84
N GLU A 404 -7.94 -13.86 -4.02
CA GLU A 404 -8.02 -15.32 -4.12
C GLU A 404 -6.87 -15.99 -3.35
N THR A 405 -5.65 -15.45 -3.44
CA THR A 405 -4.53 -15.92 -2.62
C THR A 405 -4.85 -15.82 -1.12
N GLN A 406 -5.48 -14.74 -0.68
CA GLN A 406 -5.92 -14.59 0.72
C GLN A 406 -7.00 -15.61 1.08
N ARG A 407 -7.97 -15.88 0.20
CA ARG A 407 -9.00 -16.91 0.41
C ARG A 407 -8.40 -18.31 0.55
N GLU A 408 -7.38 -18.65 -0.24
CA GLU A 408 -6.66 -19.91 -0.12
C GLU A 408 -5.97 -20.06 1.24
N VAL A 409 -5.31 -19.00 1.72
CA VAL A 409 -4.73 -18.96 3.06
C VAL A 409 -5.81 -19.19 4.11
N LEU A 410 -6.95 -18.50 4.03
CA LEU A 410 -8.04 -18.62 5.00
C LEU A 410 -8.68 -20.01 5.01
N ARG A 411 -8.95 -20.59 3.83
CA ARG A 411 -9.46 -21.97 3.74
C ARG A 411 -8.54 -22.95 4.45
N ARG A 412 -7.22 -22.83 4.23
CA ARG A 412 -6.21 -23.68 4.86
C ARG A 412 -6.14 -23.51 6.38
N LEU A 413 -6.25 -22.27 6.87
CA LEU A 413 -6.12 -21.98 8.30
C LEU A 413 -7.38 -22.36 9.08
N LEU A 414 -8.57 -22.07 8.54
CA LEU A 414 -9.84 -22.31 9.22
C LEU A 414 -10.36 -23.74 9.05
N SER A 415 -9.86 -24.54 8.09
CA SER A 415 -10.18 -25.97 7.99
C SER A 415 -9.47 -26.84 9.03
N ARG A 416 -8.52 -26.29 9.78
CA ARG A 416 -7.73 -27.00 10.82
C ARG A 416 -8.27 -26.78 12.23
N THR A 417 -9.27 -25.92 12.37
CA THR A 417 -10.01 -25.63 13.59
C THR A 417 -11.33 -26.42 13.61
#